data_c9c1b0efcc1bdedee7e3c2f7f8bf2b01
#
_entry.id   c9c1b0efcc1bdedee7e3c2f7f8bf2b01
#
_cell.length_a   1.000
_cell.length_b   1.000
_cell.length_c   1.000
_cell.angle_alpha   90.00
_cell.angle_beta   90.00
_cell.angle_gamma   90.00
#
_symmetry.space_group_name_H-M   'P 1'
#
loop_
_entity.id
_entity.type
_entity.pdbx_description
1 polymer ?
#
loop_
_entity_poly.entity_id
_entity_poly.type
_entity_poly.pdbx_seq_one_letter_code
_entity_poly.pdbx_strand_id
1 'polypeptide(L)'
;MQDSRYVQRSNKDRLETESEVSETKHVTSGNKSTIGRLFVLEASSGGQVFSMNSDGSDRKAIVSKCRLPDGIVVDAESGHIYWTNMGNPSLNDGYIERADLKGQNRKVIVPEGGTFTPKQIHLDKKNGKLYWSDREGMRVMRSNLDGSKIETLVETGHGDADRRDDMKWCVGITVDAERGQIYWTQKGPENAGKGRIFRAGIEVPKGQSAVNRNDIEVLFDDLPEPIDLDLDLSSRVLYWTDRGDPPRGNTVNRAQIEGEQKKFMAPEILLTHLMEGIGIALDPKGDRMFVTDLGGSIYSAKLDGSDKKTLSEAQGNLTGIAYSEVPSKYM
;
A
#
# COMPACT_ATOMS: atom_id res chain seq x y z
N MET A 1 8.62 -13.13 84.72
CA MET A 1 9.35 -14.36 84.95
C MET A 1 10.22 -14.57 83.79
N GLN A 2 11.45 -14.12 83.83
CA GLN A 2 12.68 -14.90 83.98
C GLN A 2 12.96 -15.74 82.70
N ASP A 3 14.09 -15.74 82.08
CA ASP A 3 15.44 -15.23 82.36
C ASP A 3 16.27 -15.59 81.10
N SER A 4 17.02 -14.71 80.59
CA SER A 4 18.45 -14.56 80.49
C SER A 4 19.25 -15.86 80.16
N ARG A 5 20.15 -15.88 79.22
CA ARG A 5 21.57 -15.53 79.23
C ARG A 5 22.27 -16.01 77.94
N TYR A 6 23.01 -15.11 77.37
CA TYR A 6 24.45 -15.15 77.03
C TYR A 6 25.13 -16.49 76.81
N VAL A 7 25.90 -16.64 75.75
CA VAL A 7 27.37 -16.76 75.73
C VAL A 7 27.95 -16.62 74.33
N GLN A 8 28.99 -15.81 74.23
CA GLN A 8 29.92 -15.60 73.12
C GLN A 8 30.86 -16.77 72.89
N ARG A 9 31.41 -16.88 71.66
CA ARG A 9 32.82 -16.93 71.20
C ARG A 9 32.87 -17.64 69.83
N SER A 10 33.34 -16.95 68.84
CA SER A 10 34.70 -16.77 68.24
C SER A 10 35.25 -18.05 67.60
N ASN A 11 35.44 -18.04 66.31
CA ASN A 11 36.71 -17.89 65.60
C ASN A 11 36.61 -18.13 64.11
N LYS A 12 37.23 -17.25 63.37
CA LYS A 12 37.97 -17.40 62.12
C LYS A 12 37.98 -18.80 61.52
N ASP A 13 37.49 -18.86 60.27
CA ASP A 13 38.28 -19.44 59.19
C ASP A 13 37.96 -18.80 57.88
N ARG A 14 39.00 -18.48 57.15
CA ARG A 14 39.13 -17.77 55.89
C ARG A 14 38.96 -18.83 54.80
N LEU A 15 37.97 -18.69 53.98
CA LEU A 15 37.94 -19.39 52.70
C LEU A 15 37.59 -18.38 51.60
N GLU A 16 38.53 -18.25 50.71
CA GLU A 16 38.47 -17.52 49.45
C GLU A 16 37.34 -18.12 48.59
N THR A 17 36.41 -17.30 48.18
CA THR A 17 35.51 -17.67 47.09
C THR A 17 35.75 -16.72 45.92
N GLU A 18 36.20 -17.32 44.87
CA GLU A 18 36.40 -16.74 43.56
C GLU A 18 35.14 -15.99 43.08
N SER A 19 35.33 -14.75 42.71
CA SER A 19 34.30 -13.96 42.04
C SER A 19 34.18 -14.41 40.58
N GLU A 20 33.17 -15.18 40.27
CA GLU A 20 32.73 -15.34 38.88
C GLU A 20 32.21 -13.99 38.35
N VAL A 21 33.05 -13.35 37.54
CA VAL A 21 32.67 -12.21 36.72
C VAL A 21 31.76 -12.77 35.60
N SER A 22 30.45 -12.63 35.76
CA SER A 22 29.53 -12.87 34.67
C SER A 22 29.74 -11.78 33.61
N GLU A 23 30.41 -12.14 32.52
CA GLU A 23 30.41 -11.35 31.31
C GLU A 23 28.98 -11.25 30.78
N THR A 24 28.30 -10.16 31.10
CA THR A 24 27.12 -9.74 30.36
C THR A 24 27.56 -9.39 28.91
N LYS A 25 27.36 -10.34 27.99
CA LYS A 25 27.45 -10.08 26.59
C LYS A 25 26.43 -8.98 26.26
N HIS A 26 26.90 -7.75 26.15
CA HIS A 26 26.18 -6.70 25.46
C HIS A 26 25.95 -7.18 24.02
N VAL A 27 24.75 -7.70 23.76
CA VAL A 27 24.27 -7.82 22.39
C VAL A 27 24.11 -6.40 21.87
N THR A 28 25.12 -5.89 21.22
CA THR A 28 25.00 -4.69 20.41
C THR A 28 23.98 -5.02 19.32
N SER A 29 22.77 -4.49 19.45
CA SER A 29 21.82 -4.43 18.34
C SER A 29 22.50 -3.60 17.25
N GLY A 30 23.11 -4.28 16.31
CA GLY A 30 23.68 -3.64 15.14
C GLY A 30 22.57 -2.81 14.48
N ASN A 31 22.75 -1.49 14.46
CA ASN A 31 21.88 -0.57 13.75
C ASN A 31 21.89 -1.03 12.28
N LYS A 32 20.87 -1.77 11.87
CA LYS A 32 20.70 -2.19 10.47
C LYS A 32 20.38 -0.91 9.72
N SER A 33 21.39 -0.35 9.03
CA SER A 33 21.15 0.83 8.19
C SER A 33 20.07 0.47 7.16
N THR A 34 19.03 1.28 7.10
CA THR A 34 17.99 1.22 6.07
C THR A 34 18.17 2.39 5.11
N ILE A 35 17.66 2.23 3.91
CA ILE A 35 17.65 3.27 2.88
C ILE A 35 16.23 3.34 2.33
N GLY A 36 15.66 4.56 2.25
CA GLY A 36 14.38 4.78 1.62
C GLY A 36 14.45 4.47 0.12
N ARG A 37 13.61 3.54 -0.34
CA ARG A 37 13.53 3.09 -1.74
C ARG A 37 12.13 3.22 -2.28
N LEU A 38 12.07 3.62 -3.54
CA LEU A 38 10.88 3.57 -4.39
C LEU A 38 10.95 2.33 -5.28
N PHE A 39 9.79 1.70 -5.45
CA PHE A 39 9.56 0.65 -6.43
C PHE A 39 8.43 1.12 -7.33
N VAL A 40 8.67 1.18 -8.63
CA VAL A 40 7.79 1.84 -9.59
C VAL A 40 7.51 0.90 -10.75
N LEU A 41 6.26 0.92 -11.20
CA LEU A 41 5.80 0.16 -12.35
C LEU A 41 5.74 1.04 -13.60
N GLU A 42 6.22 0.50 -14.70
CA GLU A 42 6.12 1.09 -16.02
C GLU A 42 5.32 0.13 -16.91
N ALA A 43 4.19 0.61 -17.46
CA ALA A 43 3.17 -0.21 -18.11
C ALA A 43 3.25 -0.24 -19.64
N SER A 44 4.28 0.36 -20.25
CA SER A 44 4.43 0.34 -21.70
C SER A 44 4.72 -1.05 -22.26
N SER A 45 4.87 -1.14 -23.56
CA SER A 45 5.20 -2.38 -24.27
C SER A 45 6.45 -3.06 -23.66
N GLY A 46 6.23 -4.17 -22.98
CA GLY A 46 7.28 -4.92 -22.30
C GLY A 46 7.41 -4.68 -20.80
N GLY A 47 6.47 -3.98 -20.21
CA GLY A 47 6.30 -3.64 -18.81
C GLY A 47 7.40 -4.03 -17.81
N GLN A 48 7.72 -3.17 -16.87
CA GLN A 48 8.82 -3.44 -15.94
C GLN A 48 8.53 -2.94 -14.52
N VAL A 49 9.25 -3.51 -13.56
CA VAL A 49 9.45 -2.94 -12.23
C VAL A 49 10.85 -2.38 -12.19
N PHE A 50 11.01 -1.14 -11.76
CA PHE A 50 12.32 -0.59 -11.42
C PHE A 50 12.32 -0.07 -9.98
N SER A 51 13.50 -0.01 -9.37
CA SER A 51 13.69 0.59 -8.06
C SER A 51 14.68 1.76 -8.14
N MET A 52 14.54 2.71 -7.23
CA MET A 52 15.41 3.88 -7.11
C MET A 52 15.42 4.39 -5.66
N ASN A 53 16.42 5.18 -5.31
CA ASN A 53 16.42 5.87 -4.02
C ASN A 53 15.26 6.90 -3.97
N SER A 54 14.82 7.24 -2.77
CA SER A 54 13.75 8.24 -2.57
C SER A 54 14.10 9.65 -3.04
N ASP A 55 15.37 9.92 -3.36
CA ASP A 55 15.84 11.16 -3.97
C ASP A 55 15.91 11.12 -5.51
N GLY A 56 15.51 10.00 -6.13
CA GLY A 56 15.54 9.80 -7.57
C GLY A 56 16.82 9.15 -8.11
N SER A 57 17.86 8.98 -7.30
CA SER A 57 19.12 8.38 -7.71
C SER A 57 19.07 6.85 -7.75
N ASP A 58 20.11 6.21 -8.29
CA ASP A 58 20.34 4.76 -8.32
C ASP A 58 19.15 3.95 -8.91
N ARG A 59 18.59 4.45 -10.04
CA ARG A 59 17.51 3.75 -10.76
C ARG A 59 18.01 2.45 -11.39
N LYS A 60 17.33 1.34 -11.11
CA LYS A 60 17.64 0.00 -11.64
C LYS A 60 16.35 -0.71 -12.06
N ALA A 61 16.27 -1.20 -13.29
CA ALA A 61 15.24 -2.16 -13.67
C ALA A 61 15.51 -3.49 -12.97
N ILE A 62 14.54 -4.02 -12.23
CA ILE A 62 14.68 -5.26 -11.45
C ILE A 62 13.79 -6.39 -11.97
N VAL A 63 12.68 -6.09 -12.62
CA VAL A 63 11.81 -7.07 -13.31
C VAL A 63 11.46 -6.51 -14.67
N SER A 64 11.41 -7.35 -15.69
CA SER A 64 10.95 -7.02 -17.05
C SER A 64 9.87 -7.99 -17.52
N LYS A 65 9.24 -7.68 -18.66
CA LYS A 65 8.18 -8.50 -19.26
C LYS A 65 6.99 -8.71 -18.34
N CYS A 66 6.56 -7.62 -17.68
CA CYS A 66 5.28 -7.55 -16.98
C CYS A 66 4.16 -7.26 -18.00
N ARG A 67 2.96 -7.80 -17.77
CA ARG A 67 1.83 -7.62 -18.69
C ARG A 67 0.91 -6.49 -18.21
N LEU A 68 1.20 -5.25 -18.59
CA LEU A 68 0.49 -4.05 -18.14
C LEU A 68 0.43 -4.00 -16.59
N PRO A 69 1.58 -3.87 -15.92
CA PRO A 69 1.60 -3.82 -14.46
C PRO A 69 0.94 -2.53 -13.96
N ASP A 70 0.24 -2.57 -12.79
CA ASP A 70 -0.52 -1.42 -12.32
C ASP A 70 -0.33 -1.08 -10.84
N GLY A 71 -0.50 -2.01 -9.92
CA GLY A 71 -0.33 -1.80 -8.48
C GLY A 71 0.87 -2.55 -7.92
N ILE A 72 1.59 -1.97 -6.96
CA ILE A 72 2.77 -2.57 -6.32
C ILE A 72 2.81 -2.28 -4.84
N VAL A 73 3.24 -3.28 -4.04
CA VAL A 73 3.52 -3.13 -2.62
C VAL A 73 4.82 -3.85 -2.25
N VAL A 74 5.42 -3.42 -1.13
CA VAL A 74 6.72 -3.90 -0.65
C VAL A 74 6.61 -4.43 0.78
N ASP A 75 7.04 -5.66 0.99
CA ASP A 75 7.37 -6.22 2.31
C ASP A 75 8.89 -6.24 2.49
N ALA A 76 9.45 -5.13 2.95
CA ALA A 76 10.91 -5.00 3.13
C ALA A 76 11.46 -5.93 4.22
N GLU A 77 10.65 -6.35 5.20
CA GLU A 77 11.08 -7.26 6.25
C GLU A 77 11.24 -8.69 5.74
N SER A 78 10.25 -9.17 4.99
CA SER A 78 10.31 -10.48 4.32
C SER A 78 11.16 -10.45 3.05
N GLY A 79 11.53 -9.25 2.58
CA GLY A 79 12.35 -9.07 1.39
C GLY A 79 11.61 -9.31 0.08
N HIS A 80 10.32 -8.99 0.00
CA HIS A 80 9.48 -9.24 -1.17
C HIS A 80 8.81 -7.99 -1.72
N ILE A 81 8.59 -7.98 -3.04
CA ILE A 81 7.67 -7.10 -3.75
C ILE A 81 6.52 -7.93 -4.33
N TYR A 82 5.33 -7.33 -4.38
CA TYR A 82 4.13 -7.91 -5.00
C TYR A 82 3.57 -6.89 -5.98
N TRP A 83 3.17 -7.34 -7.17
CA TRP A 83 2.57 -6.44 -8.15
C TRP A 83 1.47 -7.14 -8.94
N THR A 84 0.52 -6.34 -9.41
CA THR A 84 -0.56 -6.78 -10.28
C THR A 84 -0.14 -6.65 -11.75
N ASN A 85 -0.64 -7.54 -12.58
CA ASN A 85 -0.57 -7.48 -14.03
C ASN A 85 -2.00 -7.50 -14.57
N MET A 86 -2.40 -6.42 -15.23
CA MET A 86 -3.78 -6.27 -15.71
C MET A 86 -4.15 -7.30 -16.78
N GLY A 87 -3.18 -7.78 -17.56
CA GLY A 87 -3.46 -8.60 -18.72
C GLY A 87 -4.21 -7.82 -19.80
N ASN A 88 -5.10 -8.48 -20.52
CA ASN A 88 -6.00 -7.86 -21.49
C ASN A 88 -7.34 -7.57 -20.80
N PRO A 89 -7.81 -6.31 -20.75
CA PRO A 89 -9.08 -5.95 -20.10
C PRO A 89 -10.34 -6.63 -20.66
N SER A 90 -10.24 -7.22 -21.86
CA SER A 90 -11.33 -8.00 -22.47
C SER A 90 -11.27 -9.49 -22.14
N LEU A 91 -10.20 -9.95 -21.48
CA LEU A 91 -9.96 -11.35 -21.14
C LEU A 91 -9.84 -11.49 -19.60
N ASN A 92 -10.18 -12.65 -19.09
CA ASN A 92 -9.99 -12.98 -17.68
C ASN A 92 -8.57 -13.54 -17.49
N ASP A 93 -7.54 -12.76 -17.83
CA ASP A 93 -6.13 -13.18 -17.87
C ASP A 93 -5.20 -12.29 -17.02
N GLY A 94 -5.79 -11.50 -16.11
CA GLY A 94 -5.05 -10.79 -15.07
C GLY A 94 -4.44 -11.74 -14.04
N TYR A 95 -3.34 -11.34 -13.42
CA TYR A 95 -2.64 -12.15 -12.44
C TYR A 95 -1.80 -11.28 -11.48
N ILE A 96 -1.38 -11.86 -10.35
CA ILE A 96 -0.53 -11.18 -9.36
C ILE A 96 0.77 -11.98 -9.20
N GLU A 97 1.88 -11.27 -9.15
CA GLU A 97 3.21 -11.84 -8.98
C GLU A 97 3.91 -11.32 -7.72
N ARG A 98 4.91 -12.10 -7.33
CA ARG A 98 5.87 -11.78 -6.28
C ARG A 98 7.28 -12.02 -6.76
N ALA A 99 8.24 -11.20 -6.30
CA ALA A 99 9.68 -11.45 -6.41
C ALA A 99 10.38 -11.01 -5.12
N ASP A 100 11.69 -11.27 -5.00
CA ASP A 100 12.50 -10.60 -3.98
C ASP A 100 12.78 -9.14 -4.36
N LEU A 101 13.37 -8.36 -3.45
CA LEU A 101 13.65 -6.93 -3.66
C LEU A 101 14.63 -6.64 -4.80
N LYS A 102 15.32 -7.66 -5.32
CA LYS A 102 16.21 -7.59 -6.51
C LYS A 102 15.52 -8.08 -7.78
N GLY A 103 14.22 -8.40 -7.71
CA GLY A 103 13.45 -8.93 -8.83
C GLY A 103 13.73 -10.40 -9.15
N GLN A 104 14.46 -11.11 -8.29
CA GLN A 104 14.76 -12.54 -8.45
C GLN A 104 13.65 -13.39 -7.80
N ASN A 105 13.68 -14.71 -8.05
CA ASN A 105 12.70 -15.64 -7.49
C ASN A 105 11.24 -15.27 -7.83
N ARG A 106 11.03 -14.72 -9.03
CA ARG A 106 9.74 -14.32 -9.57
C ARG A 106 8.76 -15.50 -9.59
N LYS A 107 7.55 -15.28 -9.08
CA LYS A 107 6.51 -16.30 -8.98
C LYS A 107 5.13 -15.69 -9.14
N VAL A 108 4.27 -16.32 -9.93
CA VAL A 108 2.84 -16.03 -9.96
C VAL A 108 2.21 -16.58 -8.68
N ILE A 109 1.51 -15.73 -7.94
CA ILE A 109 0.80 -16.10 -6.69
C ILE A 109 -0.72 -16.15 -6.87
N VAL A 110 -1.31 -15.24 -7.66
CA VAL A 110 -2.69 -15.33 -8.12
C VAL A 110 -2.66 -15.57 -9.62
N PRO A 111 -3.06 -16.77 -10.10
CA PRO A 111 -2.98 -17.11 -11.52
C PRO A 111 -4.08 -16.42 -12.35
N GLU A 112 -3.93 -16.45 -13.67
CA GLU A 112 -4.96 -16.09 -14.62
C GLU A 112 -6.28 -16.82 -14.30
N GLY A 113 -7.41 -16.09 -14.39
CA GLY A 113 -8.74 -16.58 -13.96
C GLY A 113 -9.02 -16.37 -12.46
N GLY A 114 -8.02 -16.14 -11.62
CA GLY A 114 -8.19 -15.80 -10.21
C GLY A 114 -8.62 -14.35 -9.97
N THR A 115 -8.29 -13.49 -10.93
CA THR A 115 -8.68 -12.07 -10.98
C THR A 115 -8.81 -11.65 -12.44
N PHE A 116 -9.66 -10.65 -12.74
CA PHE A 116 -9.93 -10.27 -14.12
C PHE A 116 -8.91 -9.24 -14.62
N THR A 117 -8.92 -8.04 -14.02
CA THR A 117 -8.00 -6.93 -14.34
C THR A 117 -7.57 -6.28 -13.02
N PRO A 118 -6.65 -6.92 -12.28
CA PRO A 118 -6.21 -6.41 -11.00
C PRO A 118 -5.49 -5.07 -11.18
N LYS A 119 -5.95 -4.07 -10.43
CA LYS A 119 -5.43 -2.71 -10.41
C LYS A 119 -4.56 -2.50 -9.17
N GLN A 120 -4.80 -1.47 -8.38
CA GLN A 120 -4.00 -1.17 -7.20
C GLN A 120 -4.11 -2.28 -6.16
N ILE A 121 -3.06 -2.43 -5.36
CA ILE A 121 -2.89 -3.50 -4.38
C ILE A 121 -2.40 -2.93 -3.05
N HIS A 122 -2.87 -3.49 -1.93
CA HIS A 122 -2.45 -3.13 -0.58
C HIS A 122 -1.97 -4.34 0.20
N LEU A 123 -0.95 -4.14 1.05
CA LEU A 123 -0.34 -5.17 1.89
C LEU A 123 -0.70 -4.95 3.36
N ASP A 124 -1.50 -5.84 3.93
CA ASP A 124 -1.64 -5.98 5.37
C ASP A 124 -0.61 -7.01 5.89
N LYS A 125 0.55 -6.49 6.22
CA LYS A 125 1.67 -7.29 6.72
C LYS A 125 1.35 -8.00 8.03
N LYS A 126 0.61 -7.34 8.93
CA LYS A 126 0.28 -7.86 10.27
C LYS A 126 -0.54 -9.14 10.19
N ASN A 127 -1.51 -9.19 9.28
CA ASN A 127 -2.41 -10.33 9.10
C ASN A 127 -2.01 -11.23 7.92
N GLY A 128 -0.92 -10.93 7.23
CA GLY A 128 -0.41 -11.73 6.11
C GLY A 128 -1.38 -11.76 4.93
N LYS A 129 -1.95 -10.59 4.57
CA LYS A 129 -2.94 -10.45 3.50
C LYS A 129 -2.53 -9.48 2.43
N LEU A 130 -2.92 -9.79 1.18
CA LEU A 130 -2.97 -8.88 0.05
C LEU A 130 -4.42 -8.53 -0.25
N TYR A 131 -4.67 -7.26 -0.56
CA TYR A 131 -5.96 -6.74 -1.00
C TYR A 131 -5.76 -6.05 -2.34
N TRP A 132 -6.70 -6.20 -3.28
CA TRP A 132 -6.63 -5.51 -4.56
C TRP A 132 -8.00 -5.17 -5.12
N SER A 133 -8.04 -4.15 -5.95
CA SER A 133 -9.20 -3.81 -6.76
C SER A 133 -9.11 -4.55 -8.10
N ASP A 134 -10.19 -5.16 -8.52
CA ASP A 134 -10.32 -5.91 -9.77
C ASP A 134 -11.28 -5.15 -10.70
N ARG A 135 -10.74 -4.33 -11.61
CA ARG A 135 -11.48 -3.30 -12.35
C ARG A 135 -12.63 -3.89 -13.18
N GLU A 136 -12.33 -4.63 -14.21
CA GLU A 136 -13.34 -5.29 -15.05
C GLU A 136 -13.94 -6.53 -14.37
N GLY A 137 -13.31 -7.02 -13.28
CA GLY A 137 -13.92 -7.98 -12.38
C GLY A 137 -15.00 -7.36 -11.49
N MET A 138 -15.02 -6.01 -11.37
CA MET A 138 -15.98 -5.23 -10.57
C MET A 138 -15.99 -5.68 -9.11
N ARG A 139 -14.79 -5.86 -8.53
CA ARG A 139 -14.63 -6.46 -7.21
C ARG A 139 -13.52 -5.77 -6.41
N VAL A 140 -13.65 -5.86 -5.09
CA VAL A 140 -12.53 -5.74 -4.15
C VAL A 140 -12.25 -7.12 -3.59
N MET A 141 -10.99 -7.54 -3.63
CA MET A 141 -10.57 -8.91 -3.35
C MET A 141 -9.45 -8.96 -2.31
N ARG A 142 -9.30 -10.14 -1.71
CA ARG A 142 -8.24 -10.43 -0.75
C ARG A 142 -7.70 -11.85 -0.93
N SER A 143 -6.41 -12.06 -0.57
CA SER A 143 -5.81 -13.39 -0.43
C SER A 143 -4.76 -13.43 0.69
N ASN A 144 -4.24 -14.61 0.99
CA ASN A 144 -2.97 -14.74 1.71
C ASN A 144 -1.79 -14.27 0.85
N LEU A 145 -0.61 -14.01 1.46
CA LEU A 145 0.61 -13.58 0.75
C LEU A 145 1.15 -14.60 -0.26
N ASP A 146 0.75 -15.86 -0.14
CA ASP A 146 1.07 -16.93 -1.09
C ASP A 146 0.06 -17.10 -2.23
N GLY A 147 -0.99 -16.25 -2.24
CA GLY A 147 -2.10 -16.29 -3.19
C GLY A 147 -3.20 -17.31 -2.85
N SER A 148 -3.08 -18.04 -1.74
CA SER A 148 -4.15 -18.95 -1.28
C SER A 148 -5.32 -18.17 -0.66
N LYS A 149 -6.48 -18.83 -0.53
CA LYS A 149 -7.71 -18.26 0.06
C LYS A 149 -8.11 -16.93 -0.59
N ILE A 150 -8.29 -16.94 -1.91
CA ILE A 150 -8.82 -15.79 -2.64
C ILE A 150 -10.29 -15.62 -2.25
N GLU A 151 -10.65 -14.40 -1.85
CA GLU A 151 -12.00 -14.02 -1.40
C GLU A 151 -12.42 -12.72 -2.07
N THR A 152 -13.70 -12.61 -2.42
CA THR A 152 -14.33 -11.36 -2.85
C THR A 152 -14.96 -10.69 -1.63
N LEU A 153 -14.54 -9.45 -1.35
CA LEU A 153 -15.03 -8.66 -0.22
C LEU A 153 -16.17 -7.71 -0.61
N VAL A 154 -16.10 -7.17 -1.81
CA VAL A 154 -17.12 -6.29 -2.42
C VAL A 154 -17.31 -6.73 -3.86
N GLU A 155 -18.56 -6.81 -4.32
CA GLU A 155 -18.90 -7.02 -5.72
C GLU A 155 -19.87 -5.93 -6.16
N THR A 156 -19.46 -5.13 -7.16
CA THR A 156 -20.19 -3.94 -7.63
C THR A 156 -20.97 -4.19 -8.90
N GLY A 157 -20.77 -5.34 -9.54
CA GLY A 157 -21.46 -5.75 -10.76
C GLY A 157 -21.15 -7.18 -11.15
N HIS A 158 -21.95 -7.71 -12.09
CA HIS A 158 -21.82 -9.08 -12.55
C HIS A 158 -22.07 -9.21 -14.07
N GLY A 159 -21.23 -10.02 -14.72
CA GLY A 159 -21.38 -10.33 -16.16
C GLY A 159 -20.96 -9.21 -17.09
N ASP A 160 -21.10 -9.48 -18.39
CA ASP A 160 -20.54 -8.61 -19.45
C ASP A 160 -21.27 -7.27 -19.62
N ALA A 161 -22.57 -7.23 -19.28
CA ALA A 161 -23.34 -5.99 -19.34
C ALA A 161 -22.83 -4.97 -18.32
N ASP A 162 -22.65 -5.42 -17.06
CA ASP A 162 -22.14 -4.60 -15.98
C ASP A 162 -20.67 -4.23 -16.18
N ARG A 163 -19.88 -5.11 -16.81
CA ARG A 163 -18.46 -4.86 -17.11
C ARG A 163 -18.23 -3.67 -18.04
N ARG A 164 -19.21 -3.29 -18.80
CA ARG A 164 -19.18 -2.09 -19.67
C ARG A 164 -19.63 -0.80 -18.96
N ASP A 165 -20.02 -0.90 -17.71
CA ASP A 165 -20.42 0.23 -16.89
C ASP A 165 -19.26 0.68 -15.99
N ASP A 166 -18.58 1.74 -16.41
CA ASP A 166 -17.42 2.29 -15.70
C ASP A 166 -17.77 2.73 -14.26
N MET A 167 -19.05 2.95 -13.96
CA MET A 167 -19.52 3.23 -12.60
C MET A 167 -19.31 2.06 -11.63
N LYS A 168 -19.04 0.85 -12.13
CA LYS A 168 -18.86 -0.37 -11.34
C LYS A 168 -17.38 -0.77 -11.16
N TRP A 169 -16.47 -0.07 -11.81
CA TRP A 169 -15.05 -0.39 -11.82
C TRP A 169 -14.33 0.04 -10.54
N CYS A 170 -13.81 -0.93 -9.80
CA CYS A 170 -12.96 -0.71 -8.64
C CYS A 170 -11.50 -0.52 -9.08
N VAL A 171 -10.80 0.53 -8.59
CA VAL A 171 -9.45 0.88 -9.08
C VAL A 171 -8.42 0.94 -7.95
N GLY A 172 -8.54 1.87 -7.01
CA GLY A 172 -7.64 2.02 -5.87
C GLY A 172 -8.08 1.19 -4.68
N ILE A 173 -7.17 0.91 -3.77
CA ILE A 173 -7.44 0.16 -2.52
C ILE A 173 -6.44 0.54 -1.42
N THR A 174 -6.93 0.84 -0.22
CA THR A 174 -6.12 0.86 1.00
C THR A 174 -6.88 0.26 2.17
N VAL A 175 -6.16 -0.16 3.21
CA VAL A 175 -6.73 -0.93 4.31
C VAL A 175 -6.27 -0.38 5.67
N ASP A 176 -7.21 -0.19 6.57
CA ASP A 176 -6.95 -0.04 8.00
C ASP A 176 -7.26 -1.36 8.72
N ALA A 177 -6.25 -2.20 8.82
CA ALA A 177 -6.37 -3.50 9.47
C ALA A 177 -6.65 -3.41 10.98
N GLU A 178 -6.26 -2.31 11.63
CA GLU A 178 -6.50 -2.12 13.07
C GLU A 178 -7.97 -1.83 13.38
N ARG A 179 -8.64 -1.08 12.50
CA ARG A 179 -10.06 -0.79 12.62
C ARG A 179 -10.94 -1.72 11.80
N GLY A 180 -10.33 -2.65 11.07
CA GLY A 180 -11.03 -3.61 10.24
C GLY A 180 -11.78 -2.94 9.08
N GLN A 181 -11.18 -1.93 8.41
CA GLN A 181 -11.81 -1.18 7.33
C GLN A 181 -11.02 -1.26 6.03
N ILE A 182 -11.75 -1.32 4.92
CA ILE A 182 -11.23 -1.17 3.55
C ILE A 182 -11.76 0.11 2.94
N TYR A 183 -10.93 0.74 2.09
CA TYR A 183 -11.26 1.94 1.33
C TYR A 183 -10.92 1.68 -0.13
N TRP A 184 -11.81 2.04 -1.06
CA TRP A 184 -11.54 1.87 -2.49
C TRP A 184 -12.13 2.99 -3.32
N THR A 185 -11.59 3.17 -4.51
CA THR A 185 -12.08 4.11 -5.51
C THR A 185 -12.92 3.41 -6.59
N GLN A 186 -13.93 4.10 -7.08
CA GLN A 186 -14.57 3.85 -8.38
C GLN A 186 -14.44 5.11 -9.21
N LYS A 187 -13.64 5.04 -10.29
CA LYS A 187 -13.28 6.25 -11.04
C LYS A 187 -14.44 6.87 -11.81
N GLY A 188 -15.47 6.09 -12.13
CA GLY A 188 -16.56 6.50 -13.01
C GLY A 188 -16.14 6.61 -14.49
N PRO A 189 -17.05 7.04 -15.37
CA PRO A 189 -16.73 7.30 -16.77
C PRO A 189 -15.74 8.45 -16.92
N GLU A 190 -14.96 8.41 -17.99
CA GLU A 190 -13.94 9.41 -18.29
C GLU A 190 -14.50 10.82 -18.30
N ASN A 191 -13.89 11.72 -17.54
CA ASN A 191 -14.24 13.13 -17.39
C ASN A 191 -15.70 13.43 -17.04
N ALA A 192 -16.45 12.46 -16.50
CA ALA A 192 -17.85 12.61 -16.16
C ALA A 192 -18.11 13.25 -14.80
N GLY A 193 -17.09 13.41 -13.95
CA GLY A 193 -17.25 13.90 -12.56
C GLY A 193 -18.13 12.99 -11.72
N LYS A 194 -18.04 11.67 -11.92
CA LYS A 194 -18.83 10.64 -11.24
C LYS A 194 -17.99 9.71 -10.38
N GLY A 195 -16.72 10.05 -10.19
CA GLY A 195 -15.82 9.30 -9.35
C GLY A 195 -16.24 9.31 -7.89
N ARG A 196 -15.96 8.24 -7.17
CA ARG A 196 -16.35 8.05 -5.77
C ARG A 196 -15.25 7.35 -4.98
N ILE A 197 -15.20 7.63 -3.68
CA ILE A 197 -14.41 6.88 -2.71
C ILE A 197 -15.36 6.27 -1.68
N PHE A 198 -15.16 5.00 -1.40
CA PHE A 198 -15.99 4.22 -0.51
C PHE A 198 -15.20 3.68 0.69
N ARG A 199 -15.94 3.31 1.74
CA ARG A 199 -15.46 2.56 2.89
C ARG A 199 -16.42 1.44 3.23
N ALA A 200 -15.89 0.32 3.76
CA ALA A 200 -16.67 -0.75 4.37
C ALA A 200 -15.82 -1.51 5.41
N GLY A 201 -16.43 -2.38 6.18
CA GLY A 201 -15.69 -3.35 6.99
C GLY A 201 -14.86 -4.30 6.13
N ILE A 202 -13.73 -4.79 6.64
CA ILE A 202 -12.96 -5.86 5.96
C ILE A 202 -13.84 -7.12 5.85
N GLU A 203 -14.44 -7.53 6.97
CA GLU A 203 -15.30 -8.71 6.99
C GLU A 203 -16.70 -8.36 6.51
N VAL A 204 -17.26 -9.24 5.67
CA VAL A 204 -18.63 -9.09 5.22
C VAL A 204 -19.60 -9.30 6.41
N PRO A 205 -20.60 -8.43 6.62
CA PRO A 205 -21.53 -8.55 7.74
C PRO A 205 -22.21 -9.92 7.77
N LYS A 206 -22.45 -10.44 8.98
CA LYS A 206 -23.04 -11.79 9.18
C LYS A 206 -24.36 -11.94 8.42
N GLY A 207 -24.48 -13.00 7.64
CA GLY A 207 -25.68 -13.31 6.85
C GLY A 207 -25.78 -12.55 5.54
N GLN A 208 -24.73 -11.81 5.15
CA GLN A 208 -24.64 -11.11 3.89
C GLN A 208 -23.52 -11.69 3.01
N SER A 209 -23.39 -11.20 1.80
CA SER A 209 -22.36 -11.56 0.84
C SER A 209 -21.71 -10.30 0.25
N ALA A 210 -20.64 -10.46 -0.52
CA ALA A 210 -19.97 -9.36 -1.21
C ALA A 210 -20.90 -8.52 -2.09
N VAL A 211 -21.97 -9.12 -2.63
CA VAL A 211 -22.93 -8.49 -3.54
C VAL A 211 -23.96 -7.61 -2.78
N ASN A 212 -24.38 -8.04 -1.60
CA ASN A 212 -25.51 -7.44 -0.89
C ASN A 212 -25.17 -6.90 0.49
N ARG A 213 -23.88 -6.68 0.77
CA ARG A 213 -23.44 -6.07 2.03
C ARG A 213 -23.99 -4.65 2.19
N ASN A 214 -24.44 -4.31 3.37
CA ASN A 214 -25.13 -3.03 3.66
C ASN A 214 -24.29 -2.06 4.49
N ASP A 215 -23.03 -2.36 4.70
CA ASP A 215 -22.08 -1.53 5.46
C ASP A 215 -21.18 -0.67 4.55
N ILE A 216 -21.47 -0.61 3.24
CA ILE A 216 -20.78 0.25 2.30
C ILE A 216 -21.20 1.70 2.53
N GLU A 217 -20.23 2.57 2.75
CA GLU A 217 -20.41 4.01 2.92
C GLU A 217 -19.70 4.75 1.79
N VAL A 218 -20.36 5.74 1.20
CA VAL A 218 -19.75 6.70 0.28
C VAL A 218 -19.09 7.79 1.10
N LEU A 219 -17.77 7.91 1.04
CA LEU A 219 -17.02 8.97 1.71
C LEU A 219 -17.01 10.26 0.90
N PHE A 220 -16.75 10.13 -0.40
CA PHE A 220 -16.71 11.24 -1.34
C PHE A 220 -17.33 10.80 -2.65
N ASP A 221 -18.05 11.72 -3.29
CA ASP A 221 -18.69 11.57 -4.59
C ASP A 221 -18.40 12.79 -5.48
N ASP A 222 -18.91 12.76 -6.70
CA ASP A 222 -18.71 13.80 -7.72
C ASP A 222 -17.22 14.20 -7.90
N LEU A 223 -16.30 13.24 -7.66
CA LEU A 223 -14.88 13.41 -7.95
C LEU A 223 -14.64 13.27 -9.46
N PRO A 224 -13.58 13.90 -10.01
CA PRO A 224 -13.27 13.76 -11.44
C PRO A 224 -13.01 12.28 -11.82
N GLU A 225 -11.85 11.73 -11.50
CA GLU A 225 -11.49 10.32 -11.69
C GLU A 225 -10.48 9.86 -10.62
N PRO A 226 -10.92 9.54 -9.40
CA PRO A 226 -10.00 9.06 -8.35
C PRO A 226 -9.43 7.70 -8.72
N ILE A 227 -8.11 7.56 -8.63
CA ILE A 227 -7.37 6.35 -9.04
C ILE A 227 -6.83 5.63 -7.82
N ASP A 228 -5.63 5.92 -7.38
CA ASP A 228 -4.99 5.27 -6.25
C ASP A 228 -5.21 6.06 -4.96
N LEU A 229 -5.16 5.38 -3.83
CA LEU A 229 -5.31 6.01 -2.52
C LEU A 229 -4.42 5.34 -1.48
N ASP A 230 -3.95 6.14 -0.54
CA ASP A 230 -3.20 5.68 0.62
C ASP A 230 -3.66 6.41 1.88
N LEU A 231 -3.51 5.79 3.03
CA LEU A 231 -4.02 6.27 4.31
C LEU A 231 -2.90 6.45 5.32
N ASP A 232 -2.68 7.68 5.76
CA ASP A 232 -1.92 7.90 6.98
C ASP A 232 -2.75 7.44 8.19
N LEU A 233 -2.43 6.26 8.69
CA LEU A 233 -3.12 5.64 9.82
C LEU A 233 -3.01 6.45 11.10
N SER A 234 -1.93 7.22 11.27
CA SER A 234 -1.66 8.00 12.49
C SER A 234 -2.52 9.27 12.55
N SER A 235 -2.62 9.99 11.46
CA SER A 235 -3.36 11.24 11.35
C SER A 235 -4.81 11.05 10.86
N ARG A 236 -5.14 9.86 10.35
CA ARG A 236 -6.45 9.54 9.74
C ARG A 236 -6.76 10.40 8.52
N VAL A 237 -5.73 10.73 7.76
CA VAL A 237 -5.84 11.48 6.52
C VAL A 237 -5.72 10.52 5.34
N LEU A 238 -6.73 10.50 4.48
CA LEU A 238 -6.74 9.78 3.23
C LEU A 238 -6.17 10.68 2.14
N TYR A 239 -5.25 10.14 1.34
CA TYR A 239 -4.65 10.77 0.17
C TYR A 239 -5.06 10.00 -1.08
N TRP A 240 -5.26 10.68 -2.21
CA TRP A 240 -5.53 10.02 -3.47
C TRP A 240 -5.07 10.84 -4.67
N THR A 241 -4.77 10.15 -5.75
CA THR A 241 -4.56 10.73 -7.07
C THR A 241 -5.89 10.85 -7.79
N ASP A 242 -6.05 11.90 -8.57
CA ASP A 242 -7.19 12.09 -9.45
C ASP A 242 -6.67 12.43 -10.86
N ARG A 243 -7.05 11.61 -11.85
CA ARG A 243 -6.54 11.75 -13.21
C ARG A 243 -7.48 12.49 -14.16
N GLY A 244 -8.68 12.83 -13.72
CA GLY A 244 -9.64 13.56 -14.56
C GLY A 244 -9.15 14.93 -15.00
N ASP A 245 -10.00 15.67 -15.71
CA ASP A 245 -9.64 16.98 -16.25
C ASP A 245 -9.48 18.07 -15.17
N PRO A 246 -8.55 19.02 -15.40
CA PRO A 246 -8.45 20.22 -14.56
C PRO A 246 -9.76 21.03 -14.55
N PRO A 247 -10.03 21.82 -13.49
CA PRO A 247 -9.10 22.16 -12.40
C PRO A 247 -9.09 21.19 -11.22
N ARG A 248 -10.02 20.24 -11.13
CA ARG A 248 -10.12 19.31 -10.00
C ARG A 248 -9.43 17.97 -10.26
N GLY A 249 -9.15 17.62 -11.49
CA GLY A 249 -8.39 16.45 -11.90
C GLY A 249 -6.94 16.78 -12.25
N ASN A 250 -6.14 15.77 -12.57
CA ASN A 250 -4.70 15.82 -12.68
C ASN A 250 -4.04 16.36 -11.39
N THR A 251 -4.51 15.82 -10.25
CA THR A 251 -4.21 16.33 -8.91
C THR A 251 -3.85 15.22 -7.93
N VAL A 252 -3.20 15.62 -6.82
CA VAL A 252 -3.20 14.85 -5.57
C VAL A 252 -4.08 15.57 -4.58
N ASN A 253 -4.90 14.83 -3.90
CA ASN A 253 -5.87 15.34 -2.94
C ASN A 253 -5.68 14.67 -1.58
N ARG A 254 -6.17 15.32 -0.52
CA ARG A 254 -6.32 14.69 0.80
C ARG A 254 -7.62 15.09 1.48
N ALA A 255 -8.06 14.30 2.44
CA ALA A 255 -9.14 14.64 3.34
C ALA A 255 -9.00 13.91 4.68
N GLN A 256 -9.39 14.58 5.76
CA GLN A 256 -9.58 13.94 7.06
C GLN A 256 -10.82 13.06 7.00
N ILE A 257 -10.66 11.75 7.26
CA ILE A 257 -11.78 10.79 7.18
C ILE A 257 -12.40 10.44 8.52
N GLU A 258 -11.89 11.02 9.62
CA GLU A 258 -12.42 10.87 10.97
C GLU A 258 -12.21 12.15 11.77
N GLY A 259 -13.17 12.47 12.64
CA GLY A 259 -13.13 13.61 13.55
C GLY A 259 -14.28 13.55 14.54
N GLU A 260 -14.23 14.38 15.60
CA GLU A 260 -15.21 14.37 16.69
C GLU A 260 -16.67 14.61 16.23
N GLN A 261 -16.88 15.18 15.06
CA GLN A 261 -18.20 15.53 14.54
C GLN A 261 -18.74 14.59 13.46
N LYS A 262 -18.09 13.46 13.15
CA LYS A 262 -18.44 12.53 12.05
C LYS A 262 -18.62 13.23 10.68
N LYS A 263 -18.07 14.41 10.51
CA LYS A 263 -18.14 15.16 9.26
C LYS A 263 -16.77 15.05 8.58
N PHE A 264 -16.74 14.43 7.42
CA PHE A 264 -15.54 14.43 6.57
C PHE A 264 -15.22 15.87 6.18
N MET A 265 -13.96 16.24 6.27
CA MET A 265 -13.54 17.53 5.72
C MET A 265 -13.63 17.46 4.20
N ALA A 266 -13.97 18.57 3.57
CA ALA A 266 -13.94 18.65 2.10
C ALA A 266 -12.54 18.31 1.59
N PRO A 267 -12.44 17.62 0.44
CA PRO A 267 -11.16 17.36 -0.19
C PRO A 267 -10.33 18.62 -0.41
N GLU A 268 -9.04 18.54 -0.07
CA GLU A 268 -8.04 19.59 -0.31
C GLU A 268 -7.12 19.15 -1.44
N ILE A 269 -6.93 19.99 -2.46
CA ILE A 269 -5.99 19.74 -3.54
C ILE A 269 -4.58 20.15 -3.07
N LEU A 270 -3.65 19.19 -3.08
CA LEU A 270 -2.26 19.39 -2.66
C LEU A 270 -1.32 19.64 -3.85
N LEU A 271 -1.45 18.85 -4.90
CA LEU A 271 -0.65 18.97 -6.11
C LEU A 271 -1.55 19.12 -7.32
N THR A 272 -1.10 19.89 -8.28
CA THR A 272 -1.77 20.10 -9.58
C THR A 272 -0.80 19.86 -10.73
N HIS A 273 -1.31 19.88 -11.96
CA HIS A 273 -0.52 19.74 -13.19
C HIS A 273 0.23 18.41 -13.26
N LEU A 274 -0.42 17.33 -12.84
CA LEU A 274 0.01 15.98 -13.19
C LEU A 274 -0.42 15.68 -14.63
N MET A 275 0.17 14.67 -15.24
CA MET A 275 -0.23 14.16 -16.55
C MET A 275 -0.90 12.79 -16.38
N GLU A 276 -2.16 12.79 -15.97
CA GLU A 276 -2.92 11.60 -15.55
C GLU A 276 -2.26 10.92 -14.34
N GLY A 277 -2.43 11.52 -13.14
CA GLY A 277 -1.88 10.97 -11.89
C GLY A 277 -2.42 9.58 -11.59
N ILE A 278 -1.53 8.61 -11.32
CA ILE A 278 -1.89 7.21 -11.08
C ILE A 278 -1.52 6.76 -9.68
N GLY A 279 -0.26 6.47 -9.41
CA GLY A 279 0.18 5.87 -8.15
C GLY A 279 0.50 6.90 -7.07
N ILE A 280 0.24 6.56 -5.83
CA ILE A 280 0.66 7.33 -4.66
C ILE A 280 1.22 6.41 -3.58
N ALA A 281 2.29 6.84 -2.93
CA ALA A 281 2.87 6.17 -1.76
C ALA A 281 3.24 7.19 -0.70
N LEU A 282 2.95 6.89 0.56
CA LEU A 282 3.24 7.77 1.69
C LEU A 282 4.46 7.29 2.47
N ASP A 283 5.25 8.23 2.95
CA ASP A 283 6.22 8.09 4.04
C ASP A 283 5.87 9.07 5.17
N PRO A 284 4.92 8.71 6.05
CA PRO A 284 4.49 9.60 7.12
C PRO A 284 5.62 9.97 8.10
N LYS A 285 6.61 9.08 8.28
CA LYS A 285 7.74 9.34 9.17
C LYS A 285 8.70 10.38 8.61
N GLY A 286 8.92 10.35 7.29
CA GLY A 286 9.75 11.31 6.58
C GLY A 286 8.99 12.57 6.15
N ASP A 287 7.70 12.70 6.47
CA ASP A 287 6.82 13.78 5.99
C ASP A 287 6.87 13.91 4.46
N ARG A 288 6.74 12.76 3.75
CA ARG A 288 6.83 12.72 2.28
C ARG A 288 5.72 11.88 1.66
N MET A 289 5.33 12.27 0.46
CA MET A 289 4.58 11.47 -0.50
C MET A 289 5.32 11.37 -1.82
N PHE A 290 5.09 10.29 -2.54
CA PHE A 290 5.64 10.02 -3.86
C PHE A 290 4.49 9.71 -4.82
N VAL A 291 4.55 10.26 -6.04
CA VAL A 291 3.45 10.20 -7.00
C VAL A 291 3.99 9.90 -8.38
N THR A 292 3.28 9.08 -9.12
CA THR A 292 3.54 8.78 -10.53
C THR A 292 2.41 9.26 -11.42
N ASP A 293 2.73 9.56 -12.68
CA ASP A 293 1.73 9.85 -13.71
C ASP A 293 1.99 9.09 -15.03
N LEU A 294 0.97 8.99 -15.87
CA LEU A 294 1.09 8.33 -17.19
C LEU A 294 1.99 9.11 -18.15
N GLY A 295 2.26 10.38 -17.90
CA GLY A 295 3.25 11.16 -18.65
C GLY A 295 4.69 10.76 -18.38
N GLY A 296 4.92 9.86 -17.41
CA GLY A 296 6.23 9.30 -17.11
C GLY A 296 7.01 10.07 -16.07
N SER A 297 6.35 10.83 -15.23
CA SER A 297 6.99 11.60 -14.18
C SER A 297 6.83 10.95 -12.81
N ILE A 298 7.86 11.13 -11.98
CA ILE A 298 7.85 10.78 -10.56
C ILE A 298 8.05 12.05 -9.77
N TYR A 299 7.12 12.33 -8.87
CA TYR A 299 7.18 13.48 -8.00
C TYR A 299 7.37 13.08 -6.55
N SER A 300 8.01 13.94 -5.78
CA SER A 300 8.03 13.89 -4.32
C SER A 300 7.55 15.23 -3.77
N ALA A 301 6.74 15.21 -2.72
CA ALA A 301 6.32 16.41 -2.00
C ALA A 301 6.16 16.10 -0.52
N LYS A 302 6.07 17.12 0.34
CA LYS A 302 5.63 16.92 1.71
C LYS A 302 4.16 16.50 1.76
N LEU A 303 3.73 15.94 2.88
CA LEU A 303 2.33 15.52 3.08
C LEU A 303 1.32 16.68 3.07
N ASP A 304 1.79 17.91 3.21
CA ASP A 304 0.97 19.12 3.03
C ASP A 304 0.99 19.69 1.60
N GLY A 305 1.64 18.99 0.66
CA GLY A 305 1.80 19.41 -0.74
C GLY A 305 2.95 20.38 -0.99
N SER A 306 3.61 20.90 0.03
CA SER A 306 4.77 21.78 -0.13
C SER A 306 6.03 21.02 -0.58
N ASP A 307 7.07 21.76 -0.97
CA ASP A 307 8.38 21.22 -1.41
C ASP A 307 8.24 20.14 -2.51
N LYS A 308 7.34 20.38 -3.50
CA LYS A 308 7.20 19.51 -4.68
C LYS A 308 8.50 19.49 -5.48
N LYS A 309 8.99 18.30 -5.78
CA LYS A 309 10.17 18.04 -6.61
C LYS A 309 9.83 17.02 -7.67
N THR A 310 10.32 17.20 -8.88
CA THR A 310 10.33 16.16 -9.90
C THR A 310 11.60 15.33 -9.71
N LEU A 311 11.43 14.05 -9.40
CA LEU A 311 12.55 13.11 -9.22
C LEU A 311 13.01 12.51 -10.54
N SER A 312 12.09 12.34 -11.49
CA SER A 312 12.38 11.76 -12.80
C SER A 312 11.26 12.13 -13.77
N GLU A 313 11.60 12.20 -15.07
CA GLU A 313 10.66 12.51 -16.17
C GLU A 313 10.88 11.55 -17.34
N ALA A 314 9.91 11.48 -18.24
CA ALA A 314 9.97 10.71 -19.49
C ALA A 314 10.33 9.23 -19.30
N GLN A 315 9.80 8.60 -18.25
CA GLN A 315 10.08 7.21 -17.88
C GLN A 315 9.10 6.20 -18.50
N GLY A 316 8.33 6.56 -19.52
CA GLY A 316 7.25 5.74 -20.08
C GLY A 316 5.92 5.96 -19.34
N ASN A 317 4.97 5.04 -19.46
CA ASN A 317 3.67 5.14 -18.79
C ASN A 317 3.78 4.59 -17.37
N LEU A 318 3.98 5.48 -16.38
CA LEU A 318 4.12 5.05 -14.99
C LEU A 318 2.75 4.79 -14.36
N THR A 319 2.68 3.74 -13.55
CA THR A 319 1.47 3.33 -12.83
C THR A 319 1.73 3.29 -11.32
N GLY A 320 1.71 2.14 -10.69
CA GLY A 320 1.88 2.02 -9.25
C GLY A 320 3.27 2.41 -8.76
N ILE A 321 3.31 2.92 -7.54
CA ILE A 321 4.53 3.26 -6.80
C ILE A 321 4.40 2.77 -5.36
N ALA A 322 5.49 2.27 -4.80
CA ALA A 322 5.58 1.93 -3.38
C ALA A 322 6.85 2.49 -2.78
N TYR A 323 6.77 2.98 -1.54
CA TYR A 323 7.90 3.40 -0.73
C TYR A 323 8.16 2.41 0.40
N SER A 324 9.42 2.15 0.70
CA SER A 324 9.80 1.40 1.88
C SER A 324 11.23 1.70 2.33
N GLU A 325 11.44 1.69 3.62
CA GLU A 325 12.76 1.59 4.25
C GLU A 325 13.31 0.17 4.06
N VAL A 326 14.32 0.02 3.20
CA VAL A 326 14.88 -1.28 2.83
C VAL A 326 16.24 -1.49 3.53
N PRO A 327 16.48 -2.64 4.16
CA PRO A 327 17.79 -2.95 4.73
C PRO A 327 18.90 -2.90 3.67
N SER A 328 20.03 -2.23 3.97
CA SER A 328 21.16 -2.03 3.05
C SER A 328 21.71 -3.31 2.44
N LYS A 329 21.51 -4.47 3.08
CA LYS A 329 21.92 -5.78 2.55
C LYS A 329 21.21 -6.19 1.24
N TYR A 330 20.11 -5.54 0.89
CA TYR A 330 19.35 -5.79 -0.34
C TYR A 330 19.68 -4.82 -1.47
N MET A 331 20.65 -3.91 -1.26
CA MET A 331 21.12 -2.94 -2.25
C MET A 331 22.20 -3.50 -3.16
#